data_e62d0458c46d7c8632aa19b0fe00b9df
#
_entry.id   e62d0458c46d7c8632aa19b0fe00b9df
#
_cell.length_a   1.000
_cell.length_b   1.000
_cell.length_c   1.000
_cell.angle_alpha   90.00
_cell.angle_beta   90.00
_cell.angle_gamma   90.00
#
_symmetry.space_group_name_H-M   'P 1'
#
loop_
_entity.id
_entity.type
_entity.pdbx_description
1 polymer ?
#
loop_
_entity_poly.entity_id
_entity_poly.type
_entity_poly.pdbx_seq_one_letter_code
_entity_poly.pdbx_strand_id
1 'polypeptide(L)'
;MSLLTIAWSMCAAACLMLALMHILLWLKYSQNRVYLLSSLMAFAACASALLELGLLSTQSIETYRVLIRWENTIIFMILVPMIWFVQVYFHATRRWLAVTITLLWCLGIMINWASPYSLTFSSIDELRRLPAFWGEQFTVPSGTENPWKALADTASLLILVYVADATVRSWRLMKQREALIIGGGILLFIISAGIHTPLVDAGIVHAPYMISFAFLAIVATMSYQLASEAMRAQYVQRELQQTRRQLDQLARLNLLGECTTVIAHELNQPLTAILSNAQAARKHLAGNSASPEVIAEILDDIVRDDKRASDIIQRMRAMMQNNEIVREWFDLNEAIRETVQMLAGEFKINNISLSQSYDPAVPELYTGRIEIQQVILNLLVNAVRAMKDKRGKDRSVSICTRVSNHEVEVDIEDNANGLPDDANETLFNTIYHKSADGLGMGLTICRRIVETYGGSIRARNAETCGTVVSFSLPIRVSTRQFPG
;
A
#
# COMPACT_ATOMS: atom_id res chain seq x y z
N MET A 1 -9.34 1.32 -49.63
CA MET A 1 -9.84 2.07 -48.45
C MET A 1 -9.29 3.47 -48.56
N SER A 2 -10.10 4.50 -48.30
CA SER A 2 -9.61 5.88 -48.33
C SER A 2 -8.68 6.14 -47.13
N LEU A 3 -7.78 7.10 -47.31
CA LEU A 3 -6.86 7.51 -46.21
C LEU A 3 -7.65 8.06 -45.02
N LEU A 4 -8.74 8.79 -45.31
CA LEU A 4 -9.69 9.26 -44.30
C LEU A 4 -10.23 8.09 -43.46
N THR A 5 -10.75 7.04 -44.15
CA THR A 5 -11.30 5.86 -43.43
C THR A 5 -10.25 5.20 -42.56
N ILE A 6 -9.01 5.04 -43.05
CA ILE A 6 -7.92 4.44 -42.26
C ILE A 6 -7.61 5.29 -41.05
N ALA A 7 -7.39 6.60 -41.23
CA ALA A 7 -6.97 7.50 -40.16
C ALA A 7 -8.00 7.57 -39.01
N TRP A 8 -9.28 7.77 -39.33
CA TRP A 8 -10.35 7.86 -38.35
C TRP A 8 -10.61 6.51 -37.63
N SER A 9 -10.54 5.41 -38.43
CA SER A 9 -10.66 4.06 -37.80
C SER A 9 -9.51 3.75 -36.84
N MET A 10 -8.29 4.15 -37.19
CA MET A 10 -7.14 4.02 -36.28
C MET A 10 -7.30 4.88 -35.02
N CYS A 11 -7.79 6.12 -35.17
CA CYS A 11 -8.11 7.01 -34.06
C CYS A 11 -9.15 6.36 -33.12
N ALA A 12 -10.25 5.85 -33.68
CA ALA A 12 -11.31 5.18 -32.93
C ALA A 12 -10.78 3.94 -32.19
N ALA A 13 -9.96 3.11 -32.85
CA ALA A 13 -9.37 1.92 -32.25
C ALA A 13 -8.41 2.29 -31.10
N ALA A 14 -7.58 3.31 -31.27
CA ALA A 14 -6.70 3.80 -30.22
C ALA A 14 -7.49 4.34 -29.01
N CYS A 15 -8.54 5.12 -29.24
CA CYS A 15 -9.42 5.60 -28.17
C CYS A 15 -10.11 4.44 -27.44
N LEU A 16 -10.59 3.42 -28.16
CA LEU A 16 -11.21 2.24 -27.56
C LEU A 16 -10.22 1.46 -26.69
N MET A 17 -9.00 1.25 -27.17
CA MET A 17 -7.95 0.58 -26.39
C MET A 17 -7.65 1.32 -25.08
N LEU A 18 -7.51 2.65 -25.15
CA LEU A 18 -7.29 3.48 -23.96
C LEU A 18 -8.49 3.43 -23.00
N ALA A 19 -9.72 3.44 -23.54
CA ALA A 19 -10.93 3.32 -22.73
C ALA A 19 -10.97 2.00 -21.95
N LEU A 20 -10.70 0.87 -22.62
CA LEU A 20 -10.64 -0.46 -21.98
C LEU A 20 -9.51 -0.54 -20.93
N MET A 21 -8.35 0.02 -21.23
CA MET A 21 -7.26 0.10 -20.27
C MET A 21 -7.67 0.84 -18.99
N HIS A 22 -8.32 2.01 -19.14
CA HIS A 22 -8.76 2.79 -18.00
C HIS A 22 -9.87 2.12 -17.19
N ILE A 23 -10.80 1.40 -17.84
CA ILE A 23 -11.84 0.66 -17.12
C ILE A 23 -11.24 -0.51 -16.31
N LEU A 24 -10.24 -1.22 -16.85
CA LEU A 24 -9.52 -2.25 -16.13
C LEU A 24 -8.76 -1.69 -14.92
N LEU A 25 -8.13 -0.52 -15.07
CA LEU A 25 -7.47 0.18 -13.96
C LEU A 25 -8.48 0.63 -12.90
N TRP A 26 -9.65 1.13 -13.31
CA TRP A 26 -10.71 1.49 -12.38
C TRP A 26 -11.24 0.27 -11.61
N LEU A 27 -11.45 -0.87 -12.27
CA LEU A 27 -11.87 -2.11 -11.62
C LEU A 27 -10.82 -2.60 -10.60
N LYS A 28 -9.55 -2.44 -10.91
CA LYS A 28 -8.44 -2.79 -10.00
C LYS A 28 -8.29 -1.80 -8.84
N TYR A 29 -8.52 -0.50 -9.09
CA TYR A 29 -8.36 0.59 -8.14
C TYR A 29 -9.69 1.35 -7.98
N SER A 30 -10.76 0.65 -7.63
CA SER A 30 -12.16 1.11 -7.67
C SER A 30 -12.48 2.39 -6.88
N GLN A 31 -11.60 2.84 -5.99
CA GLN A 31 -11.75 4.10 -5.26
C GLN A 31 -11.30 5.34 -6.06
N ASN A 32 -10.57 5.17 -7.15
CA ASN A 32 -10.04 6.30 -7.92
C ASN A 32 -10.94 6.63 -9.11
N ARG A 33 -11.82 7.63 -8.92
CA ARG A 33 -12.78 8.13 -9.92
C ARG A 33 -12.13 8.69 -11.20
N VAL A 34 -10.84 9.05 -11.14
CA VAL A 34 -10.09 9.61 -12.26
C VAL A 34 -10.03 8.61 -13.42
N TYR A 35 -9.81 7.32 -13.14
CA TYR A 35 -9.78 6.29 -14.18
C TYR A 35 -11.14 6.08 -14.86
N LEU A 36 -12.24 6.14 -14.09
CA LEU A 36 -13.59 6.04 -14.65
C LEU A 36 -13.88 7.21 -15.60
N LEU A 37 -13.59 8.46 -15.19
CA LEU A 37 -13.80 9.65 -16.00
C LEU A 37 -12.95 9.60 -17.27
N SER A 38 -11.68 9.17 -17.19
CA SER A 38 -10.80 8.99 -18.35
C SER A 38 -11.32 7.92 -19.31
N SER A 39 -11.88 6.82 -18.78
CA SER A 39 -12.51 5.78 -19.62
C SER A 39 -13.73 6.31 -20.36
N LEU A 40 -14.62 7.04 -19.68
CA LEU A 40 -15.80 7.64 -20.30
C LEU A 40 -15.43 8.61 -21.43
N MET A 41 -14.41 9.46 -21.20
CA MET A 41 -13.89 10.37 -22.23
C MET A 41 -13.34 9.61 -23.44
N ALA A 42 -12.57 8.56 -23.21
CA ALA A 42 -11.97 7.77 -24.27
C ALA A 42 -13.03 7.00 -25.09
N PHE A 43 -14.07 6.44 -24.45
CA PHE A 43 -15.21 5.84 -25.15
C PHE A 43 -15.96 6.87 -25.99
N ALA A 44 -16.22 8.05 -25.45
CA ALA A 44 -16.87 9.12 -26.17
C ALA A 44 -16.00 9.62 -27.34
N ALA A 45 -14.68 9.74 -27.18
CA ALA A 45 -13.77 10.09 -28.26
C ALA A 45 -13.74 9.04 -29.40
N CYS A 46 -13.83 7.74 -29.03
CA CYS A 46 -14.00 6.66 -30.01
C CYS A 46 -15.29 6.83 -30.82
N ALA A 47 -16.42 7.10 -30.15
CA ALA A 47 -17.70 7.34 -30.82
C ALA A 47 -17.67 8.58 -31.71
N SER A 48 -17.03 9.68 -31.23
CA SER A 48 -16.84 10.90 -32.03
C SER A 48 -16.05 10.61 -33.31
N ALA A 49 -14.95 9.85 -33.25
CA ALA A 49 -14.18 9.49 -34.46
C ALA A 49 -15.00 8.73 -35.50
N LEU A 50 -15.90 7.82 -35.05
CA LEU A 50 -16.80 7.11 -35.97
C LEU A 50 -17.88 8.03 -36.57
N LEU A 51 -18.44 8.95 -35.78
CA LEU A 51 -19.42 9.91 -36.26
C LEU A 51 -18.80 10.93 -37.20
N GLU A 52 -17.60 11.45 -36.91
CA GLU A 52 -16.86 12.32 -37.84
C GLU A 52 -16.63 11.62 -39.18
N LEU A 53 -16.19 10.35 -39.18
CA LEU A 53 -16.04 9.59 -40.43
C LEU A 53 -17.37 9.51 -41.22
N GLY A 54 -18.49 9.30 -40.51
CA GLY A 54 -19.82 9.31 -41.10
C GLY A 54 -20.19 10.68 -41.71
N LEU A 55 -19.94 11.76 -40.98
CA LEU A 55 -20.17 13.14 -41.41
C LEU A 55 -19.36 13.51 -42.68
N LEU A 56 -18.08 13.12 -42.69
CA LEU A 56 -17.16 13.41 -43.81
C LEU A 56 -17.51 12.64 -45.09
N SER A 57 -18.18 11.49 -44.97
CA SER A 57 -18.49 10.59 -46.10
C SER A 57 -19.92 10.70 -46.62
N THR A 58 -20.86 11.24 -45.82
CA THR A 58 -22.28 11.29 -46.20
C THR A 58 -22.57 12.31 -47.30
N GLN A 59 -23.60 12.01 -48.13
CA GLN A 59 -24.09 12.86 -49.19
C GLN A 59 -25.56 13.27 -48.97
N SER A 60 -26.21 12.75 -47.97
CA SER A 60 -27.62 12.99 -47.63
C SER A 60 -27.71 14.02 -46.51
N ILE A 61 -28.43 15.13 -46.74
CA ILE A 61 -28.72 16.15 -45.72
C ILE A 61 -29.43 15.54 -44.53
N GLU A 62 -30.34 14.58 -44.74
CA GLU A 62 -31.11 13.88 -43.69
C GLU A 62 -30.16 13.08 -42.79
N THR A 63 -29.25 12.32 -43.40
CA THR A 63 -28.25 11.56 -42.67
C THR A 63 -27.29 12.50 -41.93
N TYR A 64 -26.85 13.57 -42.58
CA TYR A 64 -25.97 14.57 -41.97
C TYR A 64 -26.61 15.19 -40.70
N ARG A 65 -27.91 15.55 -40.81
CA ARG A 65 -28.69 16.09 -39.69
C ARG A 65 -28.70 15.15 -38.48
N VAL A 66 -28.88 13.86 -38.70
CA VAL A 66 -28.89 12.86 -37.62
C VAL A 66 -27.50 12.75 -37.02
N LEU A 67 -26.46 12.63 -37.85
CA LEU A 67 -25.08 12.48 -37.40
C LEU A 67 -24.58 13.68 -36.60
N ILE A 68 -24.85 14.91 -37.05
CA ILE A 68 -24.38 16.12 -36.34
C ILE A 68 -25.06 16.31 -34.96
N ARG A 69 -26.31 15.86 -34.81
CA ARG A 69 -26.97 15.85 -33.50
C ARG A 69 -26.29 14.88 -32.54
N TRP A 70 -25.96 13.69 -33.01
CA TRP A 70 -25.23 12.73 -32.21
C TRP A 70 -23.82 13.21 -31.92
N GLU A 71 -23.12 13.80 -32.88
CA GLU A 71 -21.76 14.35 -32.64
C GLU A 71 -21.77 15.40 -31.53
N ASN A 72 -22.70 16.37 -31.57
CA ASN A 72 -22.86 17.35 -30.49
C ASN A 72 -23.15 16.67 -29.12
N THR A 73 -23.90 15.57 -29.12
CA THR A 73 -24.19 14.81 -27.90
C THR A 73 -22.94 14.09 -27.39
N ILE A 74 -22.15 13.51 -28.27
CA ILE A 74 -20.88 12.86 -27.92
C ILE A 74 -19.84 13.87 -27.41
N ILE A 75 -19.75 15.05 -28.05
CA ILE A 75 -18.88 16.13 -27.54
C ILE A 75 -19.26 16.51 -26.10
N PHE A 76 -20.54 16.61 -25.78
CA PHE A 76 -21.00 16.80 -24.42
C PHE A 76 -20.50 15.66 -23.48
N MET A 77 -20.61 14.39 -23.93
CA MET A 77 -20.12 13.24 -23.17
C MET A 77 -18.59 13.19 -23.03
N ILE A 78 -17.84 13.96 -23.81
CA ILE A 78 -16.41 14.16 -23.62
C ILE A 78 -16.14 15.30 -22.63
N LEU A 79 -16.77 16.45 -22.85
CA LEU A 79 -16.48 17.68 -22.10
C LEU A 79 -16.90 17.62 -20.64
N VAL A 80 -18.07 17.02 -20.33
CA VAL A 80 -18.53 16.91 -18.94
C VAL A 80 -17.62 16.02 -18.10
N PRO A 81 -17.28 14.79 -18.49
CA PRO A 81 -16.28 14.01 -17.74
C PRO A 81 -14.91 14.71 -17.66
N MET A 82 -14.50 15.48 -18.68
CA MET A 82 -13.27 16.27 -18.65
C MET A 82 -13.29 17.34 -17.55
N ILE A 83 -14.39 18.09 -17.41
CA ILE A 83 -14.56 19.09 -16.35
C ILE A 83 -14.47 18.43 -14.96
N TRP A 84 -15.15 17.31 -14.77
CA TRP A 84 -15.13 16.58 -13.52
C TRP A 84 -13.79 15.86 -13.28
N PHE A 85 -13.09 15.42 -14.33
CA PHE A 85 -11.72 14.94 -14.21
C PHE A 85 -10.79 16.04 -13.67
N VAL A 86 -10.84 17.25 -14.25
CA VAL A 86 -10.08 18.41 -13.76
C VAL A 86 -10.43 18.72 -12.30
N GLN A 87 -11.72 18.63 -11.94
CA GLN A 87 -12.19 18.85 -10.56
C GLN A 87 -11.60 17.84 -9.58
N VAL A 88 -11.52 16.57 -9.94
CA VAL A 88 -11.03 15.49 -9.08
C VAL A 88 -9.49 15.47 -9.04
N TYR A 89 -8.85 15.64 -10.18
CA TYR A 89 -7.41 15.50 -10.33
C TYR A 89 -6.63 16.69 -9.75
N PHE A 90 -7.09 17.92 -9.97
CA PHE A 90 -6.32 19.11 -9.60
C PHE A 90 -6.53 19.59 -8.15
N HIS A 91 -7.50 19.06 -7.43
CA HIS A 91 -7.81 19.37 -6.02
C HIS A 91 -8.03 20.87 -5.66
N ALA A 92 -7.54 21.81 -6.48
CA ALA A 92 -7.55 23.26 -6.23
C ALA A 92 -8.50 24.02 -7.16
N THR A 93 -9.64 23.42 -7.50
CA THR A 93 -10.59 23.92 -8.50
C THR A 93 -11.80 24.64 -7.88
N ARG A 94 -12.51 25.43 -8.70
CA ARG A 94 -13.75 26.11 -8.27
C ARG A 94 -14.96 25.25 -8.67
N ARG A 95 -15.55 24.53 -7.71
CA ARG A 95 -16.71 23.65 -7.93
C ARG A 95 -17.89 24.36 -8.60
N TRP A 96 -18.19 25.61 -8.16
CA TRP A 96 -19.31 26.37 -8.70
C TRP A 96 -19.17 26.57 -10.21
N LEU A 97 -17.95 26.83 -10.70
CA LEU A 97 -17.69 27.04 -12.13
C LEU A 97 -17.88 25.75 -12.92
N ALA A 98 -17.37 24.62 -12.40
CA ALA A 98 -17.60 23.29 -12.99
C ALA A 98 -19.10 22.96 -13.11
N VAL A 99 -19.90 23.24 -12.06
CA VAL A 99 -21.34 23.02 -12.07
C VAL A 99 -22.03 23.95 -13.09
N THR A 100 -21.68 25.24 -13.11
CA THR A 100 -22.26 26.21 -14.07
C THR A 100 -22.00 25.78 -15.51
N ILE A 101 -20.77 25.38 -15.85
CA ILE A 101 -20.43 24.91 -17.20
C ILE A 101 -21.21 23.64 -17.54
N THR A 102 -21.29 22.69 -16.59
CA THR A 102 -22.08 21.47 -16.81
C THR A 102 -23.55 21.77 -17.08
N LEU A 103 -24.15 22.70 -16.35
CA LEU A 103 -25.55 23.13 -16.58
C LEU A 103 -25.74 23.80 -17.95
N LEU A 104 -24.80 24.66 -18.38
CA LEU A 104 -24.84 25.26 -19.70
C LEU A 104 -24.79 24.21 -20.82
N TRP A 105 -23.93 23.20 -20.69
CA TRP A 105 -23.85 22.10 -21.63
C TRP A 105 -25.12 21.21 -21.62
N CYS A 106 -25.70 20.95 -20.42
CA CYS A 106 -26.98 20.24 -20.32
C CYS A 106 -28.12 21.03 -21.08
N LEU A 107 -28.17 22.34 -20.90
CA LEU A 107 -29.11 23.19 -21.63
C LEU A 107 -28.83 23.12 -23.14
N GLY A 108 -27.55 23.19 -23.57
CA GLY A 108 -27.14 23.06 -24.96
C GLY A 108 -27.63 21.75 -25.60
N ILE A 109 -27.54 20.62 -24.88
CA ILE A 109 -28.04 19.32 -25.36
C ILE A 109 -29.56 19.31 -25.50
N MET A 110 -30.29 19.89 -24.56
CA MET A 110 -31.74 20.03 -24.70
C MET A 110 -32.12 20.83 -25.93
N ILE A 111 -31.42 21.93 -26.19
CA ILE A 111 -31.62 22.75 -27.41
C ILE A 111 -31.23 21.98 -28.68
N ASN A 112 -30.14 21.20 -28.63
CA ASN A 112 -29.70 20.38 -29.77
C ASN A 112 -30.78 19.40 -30.24
N TRP A 113 -31.48 18.78 -29.31
CA TRP A 113 -32.57 17.84 -29.66
C TRP A 113 -33.92 18.54 -29.94
N ALA A 114 -34.14 19.73 -29.38
CA ALA A 114 -35.34 20.53 -29.65
C ALA A 114 -35.26 21.30 -31.01
N SER A 115 -34.03 21.59 -31.49
CA SER A 115 -33.81 22.31 -32.72
C SER A 115 -34.12 21.46 -33.97
N PRO A 116 -34.60 22.03 -35.07
CA PRO A 116 -34.91 21.28 -36.31
C PRO A 116 -33.72 20.49 -36.85
N TYR A 117 -32.53 21.06 -36.86
CA TYR A 117 -31.31 20.43 -37.35
C TYR A 117 -30.35 20.07 -36.22
N SER A 118 -29.78 21.06 -35.53
CA SER A 118 -28.84 20.82 -34.42
C SER A 118 -28.62 22.08 -33.58
N LEU A 119 -27.77 22.00 -32.55
CA LEU A 119 -27.29 23.19 -31.85
C LEU A 119 -26.41 24.08 -32.73
N THR A 120 -25.76 23.53 -33.75
CA THR A 120 -24.82 24.23 -34.63
C THR A 120 -25.53 24.90 -35.79
N PHE A 121 -26.54 24.27 -36.41
CA PHE A 121 -27.23 24.75 -37.60
C PHE A 121 -28.73 24.88 -37.39
N SER A 122 -29.34 25.97 -37.86
CA SER A 122 -30.79 26.16 -37.98
C SER A 122 -31.34 25.55 -39.27
N SER A 123 -30.59 25.67 -40.39
CA SER A 123 -30.84 25.00 -41.68
C SER A 123 -29.55 24.53 -42.28
N ILE A 124 -29.61 23.47 -43.08
CA ILE A 124 -28.52 22.99 -43.92
C ILE A 124 -29.05 23.02 -45.34
N ASP A 125 -28.51 23.92 -46.17
CA ASP A 125 -29.02 24.17 -47.50
C ASP A 125 -28.38 23.23 -48.53
N GLU A 126 -27.08 22.95 -48.39
CA GLU A 126 -26.34 22.03 -49.25
C GLU A 126 -25.17 21.35 -48.52
N LEU A 127 -24.74 20.22 -49.07
CA LEU A 127 -23.51 19.54 -48.64
C LEU A 127 -22.46 19.73 -49.73
N ARG A 128 -21.41 20.51 -49.43
CA ARG A 128 -20.29 20.79 -50.35
C ARG A 128 -19.22 19.76 -50.21
N ARG A 129 -18.67 19.30 -51.33
CA ARG A 129 -17.49 18.43 -51.34
C ARG A 129 -16.24 19.26 -51.55
N LEU A 130 -15.36 19.26 -50.59
CA LEU A 130 -14.08 19.95 -50.66
C LEU A 130 -12.96 18.92 -50.85
N PRO A 131 -11.95 19.23 -51.70
CA PRO A 131 -10.77 18.38 -51.82
C PRO A 131 -9.87 18.60 -50.61
N ALA A 132 -9.45 17.51 -49.94
CA ALA A 132 -8.39 17.53 -48.96
C ALA A 132 -7.02 17.71 -49.65
N PHE A 133 -6.01 18.18 -48.94
CA PHE A 133 -4.69 18.43 -49.51
C PHE A 133 -4.00 17.16 -50.07
N TRP A 134 -4.48 15.96 -49.70
CA TRP A 134 -4.02 14.67 -50.22
C TRP A 134 -4.90 14.11 -51.36
N GLY A 135 -5.84 14.88 -51.88
CA GLY A 135 -6.63 14.56 -53.07
C GLY A 135 -7.97 13.85 -52.84
N GLU A 136 -8.29 13.40 -51.62
CA GLU A 136 -9.61 12.83 -51.29
C GLU A 136 -10.64 13.96 -51.08
N GLN A 137 -11.92 13.66 -51.28
CA GLN A 137 -13.01 14.61 -51.02
C GLN A 137 -13.67 14.32 -49.68
N PHE A 138 -14.02 15.37 -48.94
CA PHE A 138 -14.79 15.31 -47.72
C PHE A 138 -15.98 16.29 -47.78
N THR A 139 -17.02 15.97 -47.00
CA THR A 139 -18.28 16.72 -46.99
C THR A 139 -18.25 17.78 -45.89
N VAL A 140 -18.65 19.00 -46.24
CA VAL A 140 -18.85 20.11 -45.30
C VAL A 140 -20.25 20.70 -45.52
N PRO A 141 -21.03 20.99 -44.47
CA PRO A 141 -22.36 21.60 -44.62
C PRO A 141 -22.26 23.08 -44.93
N SER A 142 -23.22 23.56 -45.71
CA SER A 142 -23.45 24.98 -45.89
C SER A 142 -24.89 25.31 -45.55
N GLY A 143 -25.12 26.30 -44.69
CA GLY A 143 -26.44 26.66 -44.19
C GLY A 143 -26.39 27.82 -43.18
N THR A 144 -27.49 28.07 -42.50
CA THR A 144 -27.57 29.13 -41.50
C THR A 144 -27.21 28.59 -40.11
N GLU A 145 -26.33 29.31 -39.42
CA GLU A 145 -25.97 28.95 -38.05
C GLU A 145 -27.17 29.11 -37.09
N ASN A 146 -27.24 28.25 -36.08
CA ASN A 146 -28.24 28.37 -35.05
C ASN A 146 -27.78 29.46 -34.04
N PRO A 147 -28.63 30.47 -33.72
CA PRO A 147 -28.29 31.49 -32.74
C PRO A 147 -27.89 30.92 -31.37
N TRP A 148 -28.40 29.74 -31.01
CA TRP A 148 -28.05 29.05 -29.77
C TRP A 148 -26.64 28.47 -29.77
N LYS A 149 -25.91 28.44 -30.89
CA LYS A 149 -24.48 28.09 -30.96
C LYS A 149 -23.65 28.96 -30.01
N ALA A 150 -24.03 30.24 -29.84
CA ALA A 150 -23.37 31.14 -28.89
C ALA A 150 -23.37 30.63 -27.43
N LEU A 151 -24.34 29.78 -27.05
CA LEU A 151 -24.36 29.15 -25.75
C LEU A 151 -23.21 28.13 -25.62
N ALA A 152 -23.01 27.29 -26.64
CA ALA A 152 -21.92 26.32 -26.68
C ALA A 152 -20.54 26.99 -26.72
N ASP A 153 -20.42 28.08 -27.50
CA ASP A 153 -19.18 28.87 -27.61
C ASP A 153 -18.83 29.51 -26.26
N THR A 154 -19.84 30.10 -25.57
CA THR A 154 -19.68 30.66 -24.24
C THR A 154 -19.27 29.58 -23.21
N ALA A 155 -19.92 28.42 -23.24
CA ALA A 155 -19.57 27.30 -22.36
C ALA A 155 -18.14 26.81 -22.63
N SER A 156 -17.70 26.74 -23.89
CA SER A 156 -16.34 26.36 -24.28
C SER A 156 -15.30 27.38 -23.81
N LEU A 157 -15.60 28.68 -23.90
CA LEU A 157 -14.73 29.72 -23.33
C LEU A 157 -14.61 29.62 -21.81
N LEU A 158 -15.72 29.32 -21.14
CA LEU A 158 -15.70 29.11 -19.67
C LEU A 158 -14.89 27.86 -19.29
N ILE A 159 -14.90 26.78 -20.09
CA ILE A 159 -14.03 25.61 -19.88
C ILE A 159 -12.57 26.05 -19.96
N LEU A 160 -12.19 26.85 -20.94
CA LEU A 160 -10.82 27.35 -21.10
C LEU A 160 -10.37 28.14 -19.87
N VAL A 161 -11.20 29.06 -19.38
CA VAL A 161 -10.94 29.82 -18.14
C VAL A 161 -10.85 28.90 -16.93
N TYR A 162 -11.75 27.93 -16.82
CA TYR A 162 -11.77 26.96 -15.71
C TYR A 162 -10.51 26.10 -15.65
N VAL A 163 -10.09 25.53 -16.79
CA VAL A 163 -8.88 24.70 -16.87
C VAL A 163 -7.64 25.54 -16.62
N ALA A 164 -7.56 26.78 -17.14
CA ALA A 164 -6.44 27.68 -16.89
C ALA A 164 -6.34 28.04 -15.38
N ASP A 165 -7.44 28.45 -14.75
CA ASP A 165 -7.47 28.76 -13.30
C ASP A 165 -7.08 27.53 -12.46
N ALA A 166 -7.63 26.35 -12.78
CA ALA A 166 -7.31 25.10 -12.11
C ALA A 166 -5.81 24.73 -12.23
N THR A 167 -5.26 24.83 -13.44
CA THR A 167 -3.85 24.55 -13.74
C THR A 167 -2.91 25.47 -12.96
N VAL A 168 -3.16 26.79 -13.02
CA VAL A 168 -2.34 27.80 -12.34
C VAL A 168 -2.42 27.64 -10.82
N ARG A 169 -3.60 27.39 -10.28
CA ARG A 169 -3.78 27.17 -8.84
C ARG A 169 -3.08 25.90 -8.36
N SER A 170 -3.26 24.80 -9.07
CA SER A 170 -2.63 23.52 -8.75
C SER A 170 -1.10 23.65 -8.77
N TRP A 171 -0.57 24.37 -9.76
CA TRP A 171 0.86 24.62 -9.85
C TRP A 171 1.37 25.52 -8.70
N ARG A 172 0.68 26.64 -8.41
CA ARG A 172 1.11 27.60 -7.39
C ARG A 172 0.96 27.09 -5.96
N LEU A 173 -0.19 26.48 -5.65
CA LEU A 173 -0.53 26.09 -4.28
C LEU A 173 0.03 24.71 -3.90
N MET A 174 0.01 23.76 -4.83
CA MET A 174 0.39 22.37 -4.57
C MET A 174 1.72 21.97 -5.22
N LYS A 175 2.36 22.86 -6.00
CA LYS A 175 3.59 22.59 -6.75
C LYS A 175 3.52 21.35 -7.66
N GLN A 176 2.34 21.00 -8.11
CA GLN A 176 2.12 19.86 -9.01
C GLN A 176 2.54 20.20 -10.44
N ARG A 177 3.74 19.82 -10.83
CA ARG A 177 4.23 20.01 -12.21
C ARG A 177 3.38 19.24 -13.24
N GLU A 178 2.85 18.11 -12.86
CA GLU A 178 1.96 17.26 -13.64
C GLU A 178 0.69 18.02 -14.08
N ALA A 179 0.19 18.92 -13.25
CA ALA A 179 -0.95 19.77 -13.60
C ALA A 179 -0.68 20.68 -14.80
N LEU A 180 0.57 21.14 -15.00
CA LEU A 180 0.95 21.94 -16.16
C LEU A 180 0.91 21.11 -17.45
N ILE A 181 1.29 19.84 -17.40
CA ILE A 181 1.31 18.95 -18.58
C ILE A 181 -0.12 18.63 -18.99
N ILE A 182 -0.96 18.17 -18.06
CA ILE A 182 -2.36 17.83 -18.36
C ILE A 182 -3.17 19.07 -18.68
N GLY A 183 -3.11 20.09 -17.84
CA GLY A 183 -3.86 21.32 -18.02
C GLY A 183 -3.43 22.07 -19.30
N GLY A 184 -2.12 22.17 -19.54
CA GLY A 184 -1.57 22.73 -20.77
C GLY A 184 -1.98 21.97 -22.02
N GLY A 185 -1.98 20.63 -21.96
CA GLY A 185 -2.48 19.79 -23.06
C GLY A 185 -3.97 20.00 -23.35
N ILE A 186 -4.81 20.06 -22.32
CA ILE A 186 -6.24 20.37 -22.47
C ILE A 186 -6.46 21.77 -23.05
N LEU A 187 -5.73 22.79 -22.56
CA LEU A 187 -5.82 24.17 -23.06
C LEU A 187 -5.40 24.27 -24.52
N LEU A 188 -4.25 23.67 -24.88
CA LEU A 188 -3.77 23.63 -26.24
C LEU A 188 -4.80 23.03 -27.19
N PHE A 189 -5.44 21.94 -26.76
CA PHE A 189 -6.50 21.29 -27.51
C PHE A 189 -7.73 22.20 -27.71
N ILE A 190 -8.28 22.77 -26.64
CA ILE A 190 -9.48 23.63 -26.73
C ILE A 190 -9.22 24.82 -27.66
N ILE A 191 -8.03 25.40 -27.55
CA ILE A 191 -7.62 26.51 -28.42
C ILE A 191 -7.48 26.04 -29.88
N SER A 192 -6.82 24.89 -30.09
CA SER A 192 -6.64 24.32 -31.43
C SER A 192 -7.98 24.01 -32.12
N ALA A 193 -8.88 23.32 -31.41
CA ALA A 193 -10.21 22.99 -31.93
C ALA A 193 -11.06 24.25 -32.15
N GLY A 194 -11.00 25.21 -31.21
CA GLY A 194 -11.72 26.48 -31.29
C GLY A 194 -11.26 27.39 -32.46
N ILE A 195 -10.02 27.24 -32.91
CA ILE A 195 -9.51 27.97 -34.10
C ILE A 195 -9.76 27.17 -35.38
N HIS A 196 -9.52 25.86 -35.35
CA HIS A 196 -9.61 25.00 -36.54
C HIS A 196 -11.02 24.95 -37.12
N THR A 197 -12.04 24.71 -36.27
CA THR A 197 -13.43 24.56 -36.73
C THR A 197 -13.95 25.79 -37.48
N PRO A 198 -13.84 27.04 -36.97
CA PRO A 198 -14.28 28.22 -37.70
C PRO A 198 -13.51 28.47 -39.02
N LEU A 199 -12.23 28.11 -39.09
CA LEU A 199 -11.43 28.25 -40.30
C LEU A 199 -11.87 27.26 -41.41
N VAL A 200 -12.27 26.05 -41.02
CA VAL A 200 -12.86 25.08 -41.95
C VAL A 200 -14.25 25.54 -42.41
N ASP A 201 -15.10 26.01 -41.49
CA ASP A 201 -16.42 26.54 -41.79
C ASP A 201 -16.37 27.75 -42.74
N ALA A 202 -15.37 28.62 -42.58
CA ALA A 202 -15.12 29.77 -43.46
C ALA A 202 -14.50 29.37 -44.81
N GLY A 203 -14.15 28.09 -45.01
CA GLY A 203 -13.49 27.62 -46.24
C GLY A 203 -12.04 28.09 -46.40
N ILE A 204 -11.41 28.61 -45.33
CA ILE A 204 -10.00 29.06 -45.33
C ILE A 204 -9.06 27.85 -45.25
N VAL A 205 -9.42 26.86 -44.45
CA VAL A 205 -8.65 25.64 -44.29
C VAL A 205 -9.37 24.50 -45.01
N HIS A 206 -8.71 23.91 -46.02
CA HIS A 206 -9.19 22.73 -46.75
C HIS A 206 -8.75 21.42 -46.07
N ALA A 207 -9.15 21.25 -44.81
CA ALA A 207 -8.91 20.04 -44.05
C ALA A 207 -10.20 19.61 -43.34
N PRO A 208 -10.41 18.30 -43.12
CA PRO A 208 -11.56 17.82 -42.37
C PRO A 208 -11.52 18.25 -40.90
N TYR A 209 -12.68 18.22 -40.23
CA TYR A 209 -12.72 18.39 -38.77
C TYR A 209 -11.90 17.28 -38.10
N MET A 210 -11.00 17.67 -37.20
CA MET A 210 -10.06 16.74 -36.53
C MET A 210 -10.26 16.74 -35.02
N ILE A 211 -11.51 16.87 -34.57
CA ILE A 211 -11.84 16.99 -33.13
C ILE A 211 -11.46 15.73 -32.39
N SER A 212 -11.75 14.54 -32.96
CA SER A 212 -11.44 13.25 -32.37
C SER A 212 -9.94 13.00 -32.18
N PHE A 213 -9.08 13.46 -33.10
CA PHE A 213 -7.63 13.34 -32.98
C PHE A 213 -7.07 14.15 -31.81
N ALA A 214 -7.63 15.31 -31.62
CA ALA A 214 -7.21 16.17 -30.54
C ALA A 214 -7.68 15.58 -29.17
N PHE A 215 -8.85 14.97 -29.08
CA PHE A 215 -9.26 14.22 -27.93
C PHE A 215 -8.39 12.98 -27.68
N LEU A 216 -7.98 12.28 -28.73
CA LEU A 216 -7.02 11.18 -28.61
C LEU A 216 -5.71 11.67 -27.97
N ALA A 217 -5.18 12.83 -28.40
CA ALA A 217 -3.96 13.39 -27.82
C ALA A 217 -4.11 13.72 -26.33
N ILE A 218 -5.27 14.29 -25.91
CA ILE A 218 -5.55 14.54 -24.49
C ILE A 218 -5.61 13.22 -23.71
N VAL A 219 -6.41 12.27 -24.17
CA VAL A 219 -6.59 10.98 -23.50
C VAL A 219 -5.26 10.23 -23.41
N ALA A 220 -4.43 10.27 -24.46
CA ALA A 220 -3.10 9.66 -24.45
C ALA A 220 -2.16 10.34 -23.43
N THR A 221 -2.15 11.67 -23.36
CA THR A 221 -1.36 12.43 -22.38
C THR A 221 -1.80 12.12 -20.96
N MET A 222 -3.11 12.10 -20.71
CA MET A 222 -3.67 11.73 -19.42
C MET A 222 -3.32 10.29 -19.03
N SER A 223 -3.43 9.35 -19.98
CA SER A 223 -3.10 7.94 -19.79
C SER A 223 -1.63 7.75 -19.41
N TYR A 224 -0.73 8.42 -20.13
CA TYR A 224 0.71 8.40 -19.81
C TYR A 224 0.97 8.92 -18.41
N GLN A 225 0.38 10.05 -18.05
CA GLN A 225 0.58 10.68 -16.74
C GLN A 225 0.07 9.78 -15.59
N LEU A 226 -1.17 9.27 -15.73
CA LEU A 226 -1.75 8.36 -14.75
C LEU A 226 -0.95 7.06 -14.58
N ALA A 227 -0.44 6.50 -15.69
CA ALA A 227 0.43 5.33 -15.67
C ALA A 227 1.75 5.63 -14.94
N SER A 228 2.35 6.81 -15.20
CA SER A 228 3.59 7.22 -14.54
C SER A 228 3.42 7.42 -13.03
N GLU A 229 2.31 8.01 -12.59
CA GLU A 229 1.97 8.15 -11.17
C GLU A 229 1.77 6.80 -10.49
N ALA A 230 1.04 5.88 -11.14
CA ALA A 230 0.83 4.53 -10.61
C ALA A 230 2.16 3.77 -10.46
N MET A 231 3.07 3.88 -11.43
CA MET A 231 4.40 3.27 -11.35
C MET A 231 5.24 3.88 -10.21
N ARG A 232 5.23 5.21 -10.07
CA ARG A 232 5.94 5.89 -8.97
C ARG A 232 5.42 5.45 -7.60
N ALA A 233 4.09 5.38 -7.45
CA ALA A 233 3.48 4.93 -6.19
C ALA A 233 3.89 3.49 -5.84
N GLN A 234 3.91 2.58 -6.82
CA GLN A 234 4.39 1.21 -6.63
C GLN A 234 5.88 1.16 -6.26
N TYR A 235 6.72 1.98 -6.90
CA TYR A 235 8.15 2.05 -6.59
C TYR A 235 8.37 2.47 -5.14
N VAL A 236 7.76 3.59 -4.72
CA VAL A 236 7.86 4.08 -3.33
C VAL A 236 7.35 3.05 -2.31
N GLN A 237 6.26 2.37 -2.63
CA GLN A 237 5.73 1.32 -1.76
C GLN A 237 6.70 0.14 -1.60
N ARG A 238 7.36 -0.29 -2.68
CA ARG A 238 8.39 -1.34 -2.63
C ARG A 238 9.60 -0.92 -1.82
N GLU A 239 10.09 0.29 -2.03
CA GLU A 239 11.22 0.86 -1.29
C GLU A 239 10.93 0.94 0.21
N LEU A 240 9.72 1.39 0.57
CA LEU A 240 9.27 1.43 1.97
C LEU A 240 9.22 0.02 2.59
N GLN A 241 8.74 -0.97 1.86
CA GLN A 241 8.74 -2.36 2.31
C GLN A 241 10.15 -2.91 2.52
N GLN A 242 11.08 -2.61 1.61
CA GLN A 242 12.48 -3.03 1.74
C GLN A 242 13.13 -2.38 2.97
N THR A 243 12.95 -1.07 3.14
CA THR A 243 13.50 -0.34 4.30
C THR A 243 12.94 -0.89 5.62
N ARG A 244 11.64 -1.20 5.68
CA ARG A 244 11.04 -1.86 6.84
C ARG A 244 11.71 -3.19 7.16
N ARG A 245 11.91 -4.06 6.15
CA ARG A 245 12.59 -5.35 6.34
C ARG A 245 14.01 -5.19 6.87
N GLN A 246 14.76 -4.20 6.37
CA GLN A 246 16.10 -3.89 6.85
C GLN A 246 16.11 -3.43 8.32
N LEU A 247 15.19 -2.54 8.69
CA LEU A 247 15.05 -2.10 10.07
C LEU A 247 14.69 -3.26 11.01
N ASP A 248 13.84 -4.18 10.57
CA ASP A 248 13.48 -5.39 11.32
C ASP A 248 14.69 -6.30 11.56
N GLN A 249 15.51 -6.47 10.53
CA GLN A 249 16.74 -7.27 10.64
C GLN A 249 17.75 -6.62 11.60
N LEU A 250 17.97 -5.31 11.48
CA LEU A 250 18.86 -4.59 12.41
C LEU A 250 18.38 -4.66 13.85
N ALA A 251 17.08 -4.57 14.08
CA ALA A 251 16.49 -4.67 15.39
C ALA A 251 16.70 -6.08 16.01
N ARG A 252 16.59 -7.16 15.22
CA ARG A 252 16.91 -8.52 15.67
C ARG A 252 18.38 -8.67 16.03
N LEU A 253 19.29 -8.14 15.20
CA LEU A 253 20.73 -8.16 15.46
C LEU A 253 21.10 -7.40 16.74
N ASN A 254 20.44 -6.29 17.03
CA ASN A 254 20.66 -5.53 18.25
C ASN A 254 20.21 -6.28 19.50
N LEU A 255 19.04 -6.97 19.44
CA LEU A 255 18.59 -7.84 20.53
C LEU A 255 19.60 -8.96 20.83
N LEU A 256 20.16 -9.58 19.78
CA LEU A 256 21.20 -10.58 19.94
C LEU A 256 22.49 -10.00 20.53
N GLY A 257 22.89 -8.79 20.11
CA GLY A 257 24.02 -8.06 20.68
C GLY A 257 23.85 -7.85 22.20
N GLU A 258 22.66 -7.49 22.64
CA GLU A 258 22.33 -7.33 24.06
C GLU A 258 22.34 -8.68 24.83
N CYS A 259 21.94 -9.77 24.18
CA CYS A 259 21.95 -11.11 24.75
C CYS A 259 23.33 -11.83 24.60
N THR A 260 24.32 -11.23 23.93
CA THR A 260 25.61 -11.88 23.63
C THR A 260 26.31 -12.41 24.91
N THR A 261 26.29 -11.63 25.98
CA THR A 261 26.90 -12.06 27.27
C THR A 261 26.17 -13.25 27.85
N VAL A 262 24.84 -13.28 27.78
CA VAL A 262 23.98 -14.37 28.26
C VAL A 262 24.25 -15.65 27.48
N ILE A 263 24.22 -15.53 26.15
CA ILE A 263 24.44 -16.65 25.24
C ILE A 263 25.86 -17.22 25.39
N ALA A 264 26.88 -16.35 25.49
CA ALA A 264 28.25 -16.77 25.73
C ALA A 264 28.38 -17.56 27.05
N HIS A 265 27.68 -17.13 28.10
CA HIS A 265 27.65 -17.83 29.40
C HIS A 265 26.95 -19.19 29.28
N GLU A 266 25.77 -19.24 28.65
CA GLU A 266 24.98 -20.45 28.41
C GLU A 266 25.75 -21.49 27.55
N LEU A 267 26.52 -21.05 26.54
CA LEU A 267 27.39 -21.92 25.75
C LEU A 267 28.63 -22.41 26.51
N ASN A 268 29.24 -21.54 27.31
CA ASN A 268 30.43 -21.92 28.07
C ASN A 268 30.12 -22.95 29.17
N GLN A 269 28.88 -23.02 29.69
CA GLN A 269 28.49 -23.99 30.69
C GLN A 269 28.63 -25.45 30.20
N PRO A 270 27.94 -25.91 29.11
CA PRO A 270 28.08 -27.28 28.63
C PRO A 270 29.50 -27.56 28.14
N LEU A 271 30.16 -26.56 27.47
CA LEU A 271 31.56 -26.74 27.03
C LEU A 271 32.52 -26.97 28.18
N THR A 272 32.34 -26.29 29.33
CA THR A 272 33.15 -26.49 30.53
C THR A 272 32.83 -27.85 31.18
N ALA A 273 31.55 -28.27 31.17
CA ALA A 273 31.15 -29.58 31.65
C ALA A 273 31.77 -30.72 30.81
N ILE A 274 31.70 -30.61 29.49
CA ILE A 274 32.34 -31.53 28.53
C ILE A 274 33.84 -31.64 28.82
N LEU A 275 34.52 -30.50 28.94
CA LEU A 275 35.97 -30.46 29.21
C LEU A 275 36.30 -31.13 30.59
N SER A 276 35.53 -30.81 31.63
CA SER A 276 35.71 -31.38 32.98
C SER A 276 35.50 -32.89 32.98
N ASN A 277 34.42 -33.38 32.36
CA ASN A 277 34.10 -34.79 32.23
C ASN A 277 35.15 -35.55 31.40
N ALA A 278 35.64 -34.98 30.31
CA ALA A 278 36.73 -35.54 29.50
C ALA A 278 38.05 -35.65 30.30
N GLN A 279 38.36 -34.61 31.11
CA GLN A 279 39.53 -34.63 31.99
C GLN A 279 39.38 -35.70 33.10
N ALA A 280 38.18 -35.87 33.67
CA ALA A 280 37.87 -36.90 34.66
C ALA A 280 38.03 -38.29 34.07
N ALA A 281 37.44 -38.54 32.89
CA ALA A 281 37.61 -39.82 32.17
C ALA A 281 39.09 -40.15 31.92
N ARG A 282 39.87 -39.18 31.47
CA ARG A 282 41.31 -39.34 31.20
C ARG A 282 42.08 -39.67 32.50
N LYS A 283 41.74 -39.04 33.63
CA LYS A 283 42.38 -39.31 34.94
C LYS A 283 42.04 -40.68 35.44
N HIS A 284 40.80 -41.13 35.34
CA HIS A 284 40.36 -42.48 35.70
C HIS A 284 41.06 -43.58 34.86
N LEU A 285 41.18 -43.36 33.54
CA LEU A 285 41.90 -44.27 32.66
C LEU A 285 43.39 -44.33 32.97
N ALA A 286 44.06 -43.23 33.29
CA ALA A 286 45.48 -43.19 33.64
C ALA A 286 45.78 -43.81 35.00
N GLY A 287 44.82 -43.80 35.94
CA GLY A 287 44.97 -44.36 37.30
C GLY A 287 44.60 -45.82 37.43
N ASN A 288 44.23 -46.53 36.39
CA ASN A 288 43.76 -47.92 36.37
C ASN A 288 42.65 -48.24 37.42
N SER A 289 41.86 -47.24 37.83
CA SER A 289 40.92 -47.30 38.97
C SER A 289 39.47 -47.15 38.58
N ALA A 290 39.12 -47.15 37.26
CA ALA A 290 37.74 -46.99 36.82
C ALA A 290 37.13 -48.27 36.30
N SER A 291 35.91 -48.61 36.71
CA SER A 291 35.12 -49.64 36.03
C SER A 291 34.62 -49.09 34.68
N PRO A 292 34.40 -49.95 33.69
CA PRO A 292 33.84 -49.56 32.37
C PRO A 292 32.52 -48.79 32.48
N GLU A 293 31.72 -49.07 33.51
CA GLU A 293 30.43 -48.43 33.80
C GLU A 293 30.59 -46.94 34.15
N VAL A 294 31.59 -46.56 34.96
CA VAL A 294 31.90 -45.18 35.33
C VAL A 294 32.37 -44.38 34.11
N ILE A 295 33.18 -44.99 33.23
CA ILE A 295 33.60 -44.33 32.00
C ILE A 295 32.44 -44.15 31.05
N ALA A 296 31.53 -45.13 30.92
CA ALA A 296 30.31 -45.00 30.14
C ALA A 296 29.42 -43.86 30.62
N GLU A 297 29.19 -43.74 31.92
CA GLU A 297 28.41 -42.62 32.50
C GLU A 297 29.01 -41.26 32.22
N ILE A 298 30.34 -41.10 32.33
CA ILE A 298 31.02 -39.85 31.97
C ILE A 298 30.89 -39.52 30.48
N LEU A 299 30.95 -40.51 29.61
CA LEU A 299 30.77 -40.32 28.16
C LEU A 299 29.32 -39.93 27.83
N ASP A 300 28.34 -40.53 28.49
CA ASP A 300 26.93 -40.18 28.33
C ASP A 300 26.65 -38.74 28.77
N ASP A 301 27.29 -38.27 29.82
CA ASP A 301 27.22 -36.86 30.22
C ASP A 301 27.84 -35.92 29.19
N ILE A 302 28.99 -36.27 28.61
CA ILE A 302 29.61 -35.49 27.54
C ILE A 302 28.67 -35.40 26.33
N VAL A 303 28.06 -36.51 25.92
CA VAL A 303 27.12 -36.55 24.78
C VAL A 303 25.88 -35.68 25.06
N ARG A 304 25.38 -35.70 26.29
CA ARG A 304 24.24 -34.90 26.73
C ARG A 304 24.56 -33.41 26.69
N ASP A 305 25.70 -33.00 27.18
CA ASP A 305 26.14 -31.60 27.17
C ASP A 305 26.48 -31.09 25.76
N ASP A 306 27.04 -31.93 24.88
CA ASP A 306 27.26 -31.60 23.44
C ASP A 306 25.94 -31.33 22.72
N LYS A 307 24.95 -32.20 22.96
CA LYS A 307 23.60 -32.01 22.39
C LYS A 307 22.95 -30.72 22.88
N ARG A 308 23.11 -30.41 24.18
CA ARG A 308 22.63 -29.15 24.77
C ARG A 308 23.28 -27.92 24.11
N ALA A 309 24.60 -27.93 23.88
CA ALA A 309 25.32 -26.87 23.21
C ALA A 309 24.84 -26.69 21.77
N SER A 310 24.64 -27.79 21.04
CA SER A 310 24.09 -27.79 19.67
C SER A 310 22.68 -27.17 19.61
N ASP A 311 21.82 -27.51 20.55
CA ASP A 311 20.45 -26.97 20.64
C ASP A 311 20.45 -25.46 20.90
N ILE A 312 21.38 -24.95 21.72
CA ILE A 312 21.56 -23.51 21.94
C ILE A 312 21.96 -22.81 20.65
N ILE A 313 22.96 -23.34 19.91
CA ILE A 313 23.43 -22.80 18.64
C ILE A 313 22.34 -22.81 17.57
N GLN A 314 21.55 -23.89 17.47
CA GLN A 314 20.44 -23.98 16.52
C GLN A 314 19.36 -22.94 16.80
N ARG A 315 18.97 -22.76 18.06
CA ARG A 315 17.97 -21.72 18.48
C ARG A 315 18.47 -20.33 18.16
N MET A 316 19.72 -20.02 18.45
CA MET A 316 20.36 -18.75 18.11
C MET A 316 20.37 -18.49 16.61
N ARG A 317 20.72 -19.51 15.81
CA ARG A 317 20.71 -19.44 14.34
C ARG A 317 19.31 -19.19 13.77
N ALA A 318 18.30 -19.86 14.32
CA ALA A 318 16.90 -19.66 13.92
C ALA A 318 16.42 -18.22 14.19
N MET A 319 16.84 -17.60 15.30
CA MET A 319 16.53 -16.20 15.62
C MET A 319 17.21 -15.20 14.66
N MET A 320 18.36 -15.58 14.08
CA MET A 320 19.13 -14.74 13.13
C MET A 320 18.64 -14.86 11.68
N GLN A 321 18.03 -15.98 11.31
CA GLN A 321 17.58 -16.20 9.94
C GLN A 321 16.37 -15.36 9.62
N ASN A 322 16.42 -14.72 8.43
CA ASN A 322 15.32 -13.93 7.86
C ASN A 322 14.34 -14.87 7.16
N ASN A 323 13.71 -15.80 7.92
CA ASN A 323 12.68 -16.65 7.34
C ASN A 323 11.43 -15.82 7.05
N GLU A 324 10.79 -16.08 5.91
CA GLU A 324 9.39 -15.70 5.69
C GLU A 324 8.58 -16.12 6.91
N ILE A 325 7.63 -15.28 7.36
CA ILE A 325 6.79 -15.55 8.52
C ILE A 325 6.12 -16.92 8.32
N VAL A 326 6.72 -17.95 8.89
CA VAL A 326 6.17 -19.31 8.87
C VAL A 326 5.22 -19.41 10.05
N ARG A 327 3.91 -19.40 9.75
CA ARG A 327 2.90 -19.66 10.76
C ARG A 327 2.77 -21.16 10.95
N GLU A 328 2.84 -21.59 12.19
CA GLU A 328 2.69 -23.00 12.59
C GLU A 328 1.80 -23.12 13.82
N TRP A 329 1.25 -24.30 14.03
CA TRP A 329 0.57 -24.63 15.27
C TRP A 329 1.60 -25.04 16.31
N PHE A 330 1.60 -24.38 17.46
CA PHE A 330 2.51 -24.72 18.56
C PHE A 330 1.89 -24.44 19.93
N ASP A 331 2.41 -25.14 20.93
CA ASP A 331 2.08 -24.92 22.36
C ASP A 331 2.84 -23.69 22.87
N LEU A 332 2.09 -22.62 23.21
CA LEU A 332 2.65 -21.39 23.75
C LEU A 332 3.36 -21.62 25.09
N ASN A 333 2.82 -22.47 25.98
CA ASN A 333 3.42 -22.76 27.26
C ASN A 333 4.78 -23.46 27.10
N GLU A 334 4.93 -24.33 26.09
CA GLU A 334 6.20 -24.94 25.74
C GLU A 334 7.21 -23.90 25.24
N ALA A 335 6.80 -23.03 24.31
CA ALA A 335 7.66 -21.96 23.78
C ALA A 335 8.14 -21.00 24.89
N ILE A 336 7.29 -20.70 25.87
CA ILE A 336 7.67 -19.93 27.07
C ILE A 336 8.71 -20.68 27.90
N ARG A 337 8.48 -21.97 28.20
CA ARG A 337 9.44 -22.78 28.98
C ARG A 337 10.82 -22.84 28.36
N GLU A 338 10.89 -23.05 27.05
CA GLU A 338 12.14 -23.04 26.28
C GLU A 338 12.87 -21.70 26.42
N THR A 339 12.12 -20.58 26.24
CA THR A 339 12.71 -19.23 26.34
C THR A 339 13.18 -18.91 27.75
N VAL A 340 12.44 -19.30 28.77
CA VAL A 340 12.84 -19.19 30.21
C VAL A 340 14.09 -20.01 30.45
N GLN A 341 14.20 -21.23 29.95
CA GLN A 341 15.38 -22.07 30.08
C GLN A 341 16.63 -21.45 29.51
N MET A 342 16.52 -20.68 28.39
CA MET A 342 17.66 -19.96 27.83
C MET A 342 18.21 -18.87 28.75
N LEU A 343 17.39 -18.32 29.66
CA LEU A 343 17.75 -17.26 30.61
C LEU A 343 18.03 -17.78 32.04
N ALA A 344 17.98 -19.09 32.24
CA ALA A 344 18.16 -19.69 33.58
C ALA A 344 19.47 -19.28 34.26
N GLY A 345 20.55 -19.16 33.48
CA GLY A 345 21.86 -18.68 33.97
C GLY A 345 21.81 -17.23 34.46
N GLU A 346 21.13 -16.34 33.75
CA GLU A 346 21.00 -14.93 34.14
C GLU A 346 20.16 -14.76 35.40
N PHE A 347 19.07 -15.49 35.56
CA PHE A 347 18.28 -15.49 36.80
C PHE A 347 19.12 -15.90 37.99
N LYS A 348 19.95 -16.95 37.86
CA LYS A 348 20.82 -17.44 38.91
C LYS A 348 21.94 -16.47 39.26
N ILE A 349 22.62 -15.88 38.24
CA ILE A 349 23.72 -14.92 38.45
C ILE A 349 23.21 -13.65 39.15
N ASN A 350 22.04 -13.15 38.77
CA ASN A 350 21.47 -11.93 39.35
C ASN A 350 20.64 -12.17 40.62
N ASN A 351 20.61 -13.41 41.14
CA ASN A 351 19.82 -13.83 42.31
C ASN A 351 18.34 -13.45 42.16
N ILE A 352 17.74 -13.75 41.01
CA ILE A 352 16.32 -13.49 40.70
C ILE A 352 15.54 -14.79 40.92
N SER A 353 14.51 -14.75 41.77
CA SER A 353 13.54 -15.82 41.93
C SER A 353 12.54 -15.80 40.79
N LEU A 354 12.42 -16.88 40.02
CA LEU A 354 11.47 -17.01 38.94
C LEU A 354 10.27 -17.87 39.34
N SER A 355 9.06 -17.29 39.21
CA SER A 355 7.78 -17.99 39.39
C SER A 355 7.11 -18.22 38.04
N GLN A 356 6.58 -19.42 37.79
CA GLN A 356 5.95 -19.81 36.56
C GLN A 356 4.57 -20.41 36.85
N SER A 357 3.51 -19.87 36.21
CA SER A 357 2.14 -20.34 36.34
C SER A 357 1.48 -20.40 34.96
N TYR A 358 1.26 -21.59 34.46
CA TYR A 358 0.73 -21.84 33.13
C TYR A 358 -0.68 -22.41 33.20
N ASP A 359 -1.63 -21.75 32.51
CA ASP A 359 -2.99 -22.25 32.35
C ASP A 359 -2.98 -23.47 31.40
N PRO A 360 -3.42 -24.66 31.84
CA PRO A 360 -3.47 -25.84 31.00
C PRO A 360 -4.54 -25.76 29.91
N ALA A 361 -5.47 -24.78 29.99
CA ALA A 361 -6.52 -24.55 28.97
C ALA A 361 -6.03 -23.77 27.77
N VAL A 362 -4.77 -23.29 27.74
CA VAL A 362 -4.19 -22.59 26.58
C VAL A 362 -4.12 -23.54 25.38
N PRO A 363 -4.85 -23.28 24.28
CA PRO A 363 -4.81 -24.11 23.09
C PRO A 363 -3.52 -23.85 22.28
N GLU A 364 -3.23 -24.74 21.34
CA GLU A 364 -2.23 -24.44 20.31
C GLU A 364 -2.60 -23.18 19.52
N LEU A 365 -1.62 -22.33 19.25
CA LEU A 365 -1.79 -21.09 18.51
C LEU A 365 -1.21 -21.22 17.09
N TYR A 366 -1.89 -20.63 16.11
CA TYR A 366 -1.41 -20.57 14.73
C TYR A 366 -0.74 -19.22 14.46
N THR A 367 0.52 -19.10 14.85
CA THR A 367 1.33 -17.87 14.71
C THR A 367 2.78 -18.23 14.39
N GLY A 368 3.66 -17.24 14.29
CA GLY A 368 5.11 -17.50 14.18
C GLY A 368 5.71 -17.81 15.54
N ARG A 369 6.07 -19.06 15.79
CA ARG A 369 6.68 -19.52 17.06
C ARG A 369 7.92 -18.71 17.42
N ILE A 370 8.83 -18.51 16.46
CA ILE A 370 10.10 -17.80 16.67
C ILE A 370 9.86 -16.33 17.04
N GLU A 371 8.92 -15.67 16.36
CA GLU A 371 8.56 -14.28 16.64
C GLU A 371 7.95 -14.12 18.04
N ILE A 372 7.12 -15.05 18.47
CA ILE A 372 6.55 -15.02 19.83
C ILE A 372 7.64 -15.32 20.87
N GLN A 373 8.54 -16.25 20.63
CA GLN A 373 9.70 -16.48 21.50
C GLN A 373 10.58 -15.23 21.59
N GLN A 374 10.74 -14.47 20.49
CA GLN A 374 11.45 -13.19 20.49
C GLN A 374 10.77 -12.15 21.39
N VAL A 375 9.44 -12.06 21.37
CA VAL A 375 8.67 -11.18 22.28
C VAL A 375 8.94 -11.57 23.74
N ILE A 376 8.79 -12.85 24.07
CA ILE A 376 8.99 -13.36 25.43
C ILE A 376 10.43 -13.10 25.91
N LEU A 377 11.41 -13.42 25.08
CA LEU A 377 12.82 -13.18 25.38
C LEU A 377 13.10 -11.71 25.68
N ASN A 378 12.61 -10.81 24.82
CA ASN A 378 12.82 -9.38 25.01
C ASN A 378 12.19 -8.85 26.30
N LEU A 379 10.98 -9.30 26.64
CA LEU A 379 10.30 -8.89 27.87
C LEU A 379 11.02 -9.42 29.12
N LEU A 380 11.49 -10.67 29.09
CA LEU A 380 12.26 -11.26 30.21
C LEU A 380 13.63 -10.60 30.39
N VAL A 381 14.33 -10.25 29.28
CA VAL A 381 15.60 -9.50 29.34
C VAL A 381 15.39 -8.11 29.94
N ASN A 382 14.29 -7.44 29.60
CA ASN A 382 13.94 -6.16 30.19
C ASN A 382 13.66 -6.26 31.68
N ALA A 383 12.96 -7.32 32.15
CA ALA A 383 12.71 -7.59 33.54
C ALA A 383 14.04 -7.85 34.30
N VAL A 384 14.94 -8.66 33.73
CA VAL A 384 16.28 -8.92 34.34
C VAL A 384 17.10 -7.63 34.44
N ARG A 385 17.07 -6.76 33.45
CA ARG A 385 17.72 -5.44 33.49
C ARG A 385 17.18 -4.57 34.61
N ALA A 386 15.84 -4.43 34.68
CA ALA A 386 15.21 -3.65 35.74
C ALA A 386 15.62 -4.10 37.14
N MET A 387 15.91 -5.41 37.30
CA MET A 387 16.39 -5.97 38.54
C MET A 387 17.83 -5.56 38.89
N LYS A 388 18.69 -5.26 37.93
CA LYS A 388 20.09 -4.82 38.20
C LYS A 388 20.11 -3.51 38.97
N ASP A 389 19.17 -2.61 38.68
CA ASP A 389 19.07 -1.29 39.31
C ASP A 389 18.29 -1.29 40.62
N LYS A 390 17.71 -2.42 41.01
CA LYS A 390 16.96 -2.56 42.28
C LYS A 390 17.89 -2.60 43.47
N ARG A 391 17.70 -1.66 44.42
CA ARG A 391 18.35 -1.66 45.73
C ARG A 391 17.64 -2.69 46.64
N GLY A 392 18.25 -3.82 46.91
CA GLY A 392 17.72 -4.88 47.80
C GLY A 392 18.02 -6.29 47.30
N LYS A 393 17.85 -7.30 48.20
CA LYS A 393 18.18 -8.69 47.87
C LYS A 393 16.97 -9.50 47.37
N ASP A 394 15.76 -8.98 47.50
CA ASP A 394 14.54 -9.68 47.13
C ASP A 394 14.17 -9.28 45.66
N ARG A 395 14.64 -10.08 44.72
CA ARG A 395 14.42 -9.94 43.30
C ARG A 395 13.57 -11.07 42.79
N SER A 396 12.40 -10.75 42.20
CA SER A 396 11.50 -11.75 41.67
C SER A 396 10.92 -11.34 40.29
N VAL A 397 10.79 -12.34 39.43
CA VAL A 397 10.08 -12.24 38.15
C VAL A 397 9.04 -13.35 38.14
N SER A 398 7.82 -13.02 37.70
CA SER A 398 6.78 -14.03 37.49
C SER A 398 6.33 -14.01 36.03
N ILE A 399 5.99 -15.19 35.52
CA ILE A 399 5.37 -15.33 34.20
C ILE A 399 4.11 -16.19 34.36
N CYS A 400 2.99 -15.70 33.82
CA CYS A 400 1.76 -16.46 33.81
C CYS A 400 1.04 -16.39 32.48
N THR A 401 0.30 -17.47 32.15
CA THR A 401 -0.59 -17.53 31.02
C THR A 401 -2.03 -17.69 31.47
N ARG A 402 -2.98 -17.07 30.77
CA ARG A 402 -4.41 -17.16 31.04
C ARG A 402 -5.19 -17.16 29.73
N VAL A 403 -6.33 -17.84 29.71
CA VAL A 403 -7.29 -17.77 28.60
C VAL A 403 -8.44 -16.85 29.02
N SER A 404 -8.70 -15.81 28.23
CA SER A 404 -9.80 -14.87 28.47
C SER A 404 -10.38 -14.38 27.14
N ASN A 405 -11.71 -14.33 27.01
CA ASN A 405 -12.43 -13.68 25.88
C ASN A 405 -11.92 -14.08 24.48
N HIS A 406 -11.64 -15.37 24.22
CA HIS A 406 -11.07 -15.87 22.96
C HIS A 406 -9.62 -15.41 22.67
N GLU A 407 -8.92 -14.94 23.66
CA GLU A 407 -7.49 -14.60 23.60
C GLU A 407 -6.71 -15.36 24.67
N VAL A 408 -5.44 -15.63 24.36
CA VAL A 408 -4.46 -16.04 25.36
C VAL A 408 -3.69 -14.82 25.79
N GLU A 409 -3.65 -14.56 27.10
CA GLU A 409 -2.89 -13.48 27.71
C GLU A 409 -1.66 -14.05 28.39
N VAL A 410 -0.51 -13.39 28.19
CA VAL A 410 0.76 -13.69 28.86
C VAL A 410 1.16 -12.47 29.67
N ASP A 411 1.31 -12.64 30.98
CA ASP A 411 1.79 -11.60 31.88
C ASP A 411 3.22 -11.93 32.33
N ILE A 412 4.09 -10.94 32.22
CA ILE A 412 5.44 -10.96 32.78
C ILE A 412 5.53 -9.82 33.79
N GLU A 413 5.68 -10.17 35.05
CA GLU A 413 5.74 -9.23 36.17
C GLU A 413 7.13 -9.26 36.80
N ASP A 414 7.68 -8.10 37.04
CA ASP A 414 8.90 -7.90 37.85
C ASP A 414 8.58 -7.08 39.10
N ASN A 415 9.38 -7.21 40.12
CA ASN A 415 9.27 -6.43 41.34
C ASN A 415 10.33 -5.32 41.45
N ALA A 416 10.76 -4.72 40.33
CA ALA A 416 11.71 -3.60 40.26
C ALA A 416 11.09 -2.26 40.73
N ASN A 417 11.61 -1.15 40.24
CA ASN A 417 11.20 0.19 40.65
C ASN A 417 9.89 0.68 39.98
N GLY A 418 9.29 -0.10 39.08
CA GLY A 418 8.09 0.29 38.32
C GLY A 418 8.34 1.29 37.19
N LEU A 419 7.25 1.69 36.55
CA LEU A 419 7.25 2.65 35.44
C LEU A 419 6.97 4.08 35.95
N PRO A 420 7.55 5.13 35.32
CA PRO A 420 7.14 6.50 35.55
C PRO A 420 5.66 6.73 35.22
N ASP A 421 4.99 7.64 35.92
CA ASP A 421 3.54 7.88 35.79
C ASP A 421 3.08 8.24 34.36
N ASP A 422 3.96 8.84 33.53
CA ASP A 422 3.67 9.26 32.15
C ASP A 422 4.00 8.19 31.08
N ALA A 423 4.41 6.98 31.49
CA ALA A 423 5.04 6.04 30.57
C ALA A 423 4.09 5.08 29.87
N ASN A 424 2.83 4.90 30.31
CA ASN A 424 1.94 3.80 29.89
C ASN A 424 1.66 3.72 28.37
N GLU A 425 1.49 4.86 27.67
CA GLU A 425 1.25 4.86 26.22
C GLU A 425 2.50 5.15 25.38
N THR A 426 3.49 5.83 25.96
CA THR A 426 4.70 6.27 25.25
C THR A 426 5.76 5.18 25.17
N LEU A 427 5.77 4.20 26.10
CA LEU A 427 6.75 3.10 26.16
C LEU A 427 6.85 2.28 24.87
N PHE A 428 5.73 2.08 24.18
CA PHE A 428 5.66 1.29 22.96
C PHE A 428 5.69 2.14 21.68
N ASN A 429 5.54 3.47 21.77
CA ASN A 429 5.37 4.35 20.62
C ASN A 429 6.62 5.14 20.24
N THR A 430 7.57 5.32 21.15
CA THR A 430 8.74 6.16 20.95
C THR A 430 9.99 5.38 21.31
N ILE A 431 11.10 5.66 20.63
CA ILE A 431 12.44 5.23 21.03
C ILE A 431 12.73 5.94 22.36
N TYR A 432 12.39 5.28 23.47
CA TYR A 432 12.55 5.85 24.81
C TYR A 432 14.03 5.73 25.21
N HIS A 433 14.81 6.74 24.86
CA HIS A 433 16.21 6.86 25.26
C HIS A 433 16.31 7.33 26.73
N LYS A 434 16.28 6.41 27.67
CA LYS A 434 16.68 6.72 29.06
C LYS A 434 17.58 5.70 29.73
N SER A 435 18.22 4.80 29.01
CA SER A 435 19.30 3.99 29.57
C SER A 435 20.52 4.05 28.64
N ALA A 436 21.70 4.26 29.25
CA ALA A 436 23.00 4.38 28.58
C ALA A 436 23.42 3.13 27.78
N ASP A 437 22.71 2.00 27.92
CA ASP A 437 23.11 0.69 27.41
C ASP A 437 22.12 0.00 26.47
N GLY A 438 21.09 0.69 25.93
CA GLY A 438 20.16 0.03 25.00
C GLY A 438 19.40 1.00 24.08
N LEU A 439 19.21 0.62 22.82
CA LEU A 439 18.58 1.44 21.76
C LEU A 439 17.07 1.68 21.92
N GLY A 440 16.42 1.23 23.00
CA GLY A 440 15.00 1.46 23.27
C GLY A 440 14.01 0.86 22.26
N MET A 441 14.46 0.09 21.28
CA MET A 441 13.65 -0.46 20.19
C MET A 441 12.94 -1.78 20.52
N GLY A 442 13.32 -2.45 21.61
CA GLY A 442 12.83 -3.79 21.94
C GLY A 442 11.31 -3.86 22.14
N LEU A 443 10.74 -2.90 22.89
CA LEU A 443 9.30 -2.87 23.16
C LEU A 443 8.47 -2.49 21.93
N THR A 444 8.99 -1.61 21.08
CA THR A 444 8.35 -1.26 19.79
C THR A 444 8.29 -2.48 18.86
N ILE A 445 9.32 -3.33 18.87
CA ILE A 445 9.35 -4.58 18.10
C ILE A 445 8.33 -5.57 18.66
N CYS A 446 8.29 -5.74 20.00
CA CYS A 446 7.31 -6.60 20.65
C CYS A 446 5.89 -6.19 20.26
N ARG A 447 5.56 -4.90 20.33
CA ARG A 447 4.26 -4.39 19.93
C ARG A 447 3.94 -4.75 18.48
N ARG A 448 4.87 -4.50 17.55
CA ARG A 448 4.64 -4.79 16.15
C ARG A 448 4.46 -6.29 15.87
N ILE A 449 5.24 -7.16 16.50
CA ILE A 449 5.07 -8.62 16.38
C ILE A 449 3.67 -9.01 16.86
N VAL A 450 3.29 -8.60 18.05
CA VAL A 450 1.99 -8.94 18.65
C VAL A 450 0.83 -8.42 17.80
N GLU A 451 0.88 -7.16 17.34
CA GLU A 451 -0.13 -6.56 16.46
C GLU A 451 -0.22 -7.26 15.08
N THR A 452 0.90 -7.78 14.54
CA THR A 452 0.92 -8.56 13.28
C THR A 452 0.08 -9.83 13.38
N TYR A 453 -0.02 -10.39 14.59
CA TYR A 453 -0.84 -11.57 14.86
C TYR A 453 -2.25 -11.22 15.39
N GLY A 454 -2.60 -9.92 15.41
CA GLY A 454 -3.92 -9.44 15.83
C GLY A 454 -4.11 -9.35 17.34
N GLY A 455 -3.01 -9.41 18.10
CA GLY A 455 -2.99 -9.24 19.55
C GLY A 455 -2.74 -7.80 19.99
N SER A 456 -2.61 -7.62 21.29
CA SER A 456 -2.28 -6.34 21.93
C SER A 456 -1.20 -6.52 22.98
N ILE A 457 -0.42 -5.46 23.26
CA ILE A 457 0.58 -5.44 24.32
C ILE A 457 0.39 -4.18 25.17
N ARG A 458 0.50 -4.33 26.50
CA ARG A 458 0.34 -3.25 27.46
C ARG A 458 1.31 -3.40 28.61
N ALA A 459 1.62 -2.29 29.27
CA ALA A 459 2.41 -2.29 30.50
C ALA A 459 1.68 -1.50 31.58
N ARG A 460 1.83 -1.89 32.82
CA ARG A 460 1.27 -1.21 33.99
C ARG A 460 2.18 -1.40 35.20
N ASN A 461 2.05 -0.54 36.17
CA ASN A 461 2.68 -0.78 37.48
C ASN A 461 2.02 -1.96 38.19
N ALA A 462 2.83 -2.78 38.87
CA ALA A 462 2.34 -3.83 39.75
C ALA A 462 1.64 -3.22 40.98
N GLU A 463 0.75 -3.96 41.62
CA GLU A 463 -0.02 -3.46 42.77
C GLU A 463 0.87 -3.11 43.96
N THR A 464 1.98 -3.81 44.16
CA THR A 464 2.90 -3.61 45.28
C THR A 464 4.13 -2.79 44.85
N CYS A 465 4.91 -3.30 43.93
CA CYS A 465 6.12 -2.68 43.41
C CYS A 465 6.54 -3.41 42.15
N GLY A 466 6.96 -2.65 41.10
CA GLY A 466 7.47 -3.21 39.86
C GLY A 466 6.56 -2.99 38.65
N THR A 467 6.81 -3.75 37.60
CA THR A 467 6.12 -3.59 36.31
C THR A 467 5.45 -4.91 35.88
N VAL A 468 4.24 -4.83 35.36
CA VAL A 468 3.59 -5.93 34.64
C VAL A 468 3.51 -5.56 33.16
N VAL A 469 4.11 -6.36 32.32
CA VAL A 469 3.95 -6.28 30.85
C VAL A 469 3.10 -7.47 30.41
N SER A 470 1.96 -7.17 29.80
CA SER A 470 1.00 -8.15 29.31
C SER A 470 0.90 -8.08 27.79
N PHE A 471 0.86 -9.24 27.14
CA PHE A 471 0.46 -9.29 25.73
C PHE A 471 -0.61 -10.35 25.51
N SER A 472 -1.51 -10.08 24.54
CA SER A 472 -2.58 -11.02 24.17
C SER A 472 -2.41 -11.50 22.72
N LEU A 473 -2.87 -12.71 22.45
CA LEU A 473 -2.92 -13.31 21.12
C LEU A 473 -4.30 -13.95 20.91
N PRO A 474 -4.96 -13.72 19.75
CA PRO A 474 -6.26 -14.30 19.48
C PRO A 474 -6.19 -15.81 19.27
N ILE A 475 -7.13 -16.54 19.90
CA ILE A 475 -7.33 -17.97 19.69
C ILE A 475 -8.06 -18.16 18.36
N ARG A 476 -7.38 -18.65 17.33
CA ARG A 476 -8.04 -19.07 16.10
C ARG A 476 -8.60 -20.47 16.30
N VAL A 477 -9.92 -20.61 16.27
CA VAL A 477 -10.58 -21.92 16.29
C VAL A 477 -10.15 -22.69 15.05
N SER A 478 -9.45 -23.79 15.22
CA SER A 478 -9.12 -24.73 14.15
C SER A 478 -10.43 -25.35 13.64
N THR A 479 -10.95 -24.90 12.48
CA THR A 479 -11.91 -25.67 11.71
C THR A 479 -11.19 -26.82 10.99
N ARG A 480 -10.56 -27.71 11.75
CA ARG A 480 -10.24 -29.04 11.25
C ARG A 480 -11.56 -29.84 11.21
N GLN A 481 -12.31 -29.72 10.12
CA GLN A 481 -13.20 -30.80 9.71
C GLN A 481 -12.30 -31.98 9.39
N PHE A 482 -12.35 -33.04 10.22
CA PHE A 482 -11.86 -34.35 9.86
C PHE A 482 -12.62 -34.78 8.59
N PRO A 483 -11.94 -35.15 7.49
CA PRO A 483 -12.60 -35.90 6.45
C PRO A 483 -12.98 -37.24 7.05
N GLY A 484 -14.32 -37.49 7.10
CA GLY A 484 -14.89 -38.81 7.39
C GLY A 484 -14.65 -39.80 6.25
#